data_0771c6528b3111f852c28d9c652f925e
#
_entry.id   0771c6528b3111f852c28d9c652f925e
#
_cell.length_a   1.000
_cell.length_b   1.000
_cell.length_c   1.000
_cell.angle_alpha   90.00
_cell.angle_beta   90.00
_cell.angle_gamma   90.00
#
_symmetry.space_group_name_H-M   'P 1'
#
loop_
_entity.id
_entity.type
_entity.pdbx_description
1 polymer ?
#
loop_
_entity_poly.entity_id
_entity_poly.type
_entity_poly.pdbx_seq_one_letter_code
_entity_poly.pdbx_strand_id
1 'polypeptide(L)'
;MYKRQDYACEPSFGAQNEVVWKPAANESLDRDILRPATDPHSVTGGLKMLTGSLGKSVIKVSAVDPDRHVVTAPAKVFASEAEVKDAFADGLLNQDVIVVVHSQGPQANGMPELHSLTPLLSILQEQGHKVALVTDGRMSGASGKVPAAIHVCPEAVAGGAIAKIKDGDIITLDAVSGQLGVDADLDARALPPMSNREPQESFGRPLFASLRGKAAPAEQGGGVNPLMNL
;
A
#
# COMPACT_ATOMS: atom_id res chain seq x y z
N MET A 1 -8.88 -21.88 -13.29
CA MET A 1 -7.80 -22.15 -12.33
C MET A 1 -6.88 -23.16 -12.99
N TYR A 2 -5.64 -22.77 -13.31
CA TYR A 2 -4.66 -23.67 -13.94
C TYR A 2 -4.27 -24.76 -12.96
N LYS A 3 -4.20 -26.00 -13.42
CA LYS A 3 -3.79 -27.14 -12.62
C LYS A 3 -2.29 -27.38 -12.81
N ARG A 4 -1.65 -28.02 -11.84
CA ARG A 4 -0.21 -28.32 -11.87
C ARG A 4 0.20 -29.09 -13.15
N GLN A 5 -0.69 -29.87 -13.71
CA GLN A 5 -0.46 -30.63 -14.96
C GLN A 5 -0.30 -29.72 -16.18
N ASP A 6 -0.85 -28.49 -16.15
CA ASP A 6 -0.76 -27.54 -17.25
C ASP A 6 0.67 -27.03 -17.45
N TYR A 7 1.54 -27.22 -16.45
CA TYR A 7 2.97 -26.86 -16.46
C TYR A 7 3.91 -28.04 -16.59
N ALA A 8 3.38 -29.24 -16.93
CA ALA A 8 4.19 -30.43 -17.12
C ALA A 8 4.96 -30.45 -18.46
N CYS A 9 4.62 -29.53 -19.36
CA CYS A 9 5.28 -29.37 -20.66
C CYS A 9 5.67 -27.92 -20.89
N GLU A 10 6.74 -27.71 -21.62
CA GLU A 10 7.22 -26.40 -22.07
C GLU A 10 7.21 -26.29 -23.59
N PRO A 11 6.93 -25.12 -24.18
CA PRO A 11 7.04 -24.92 -25.62
C PRO A 11 8.50 -24.85 -26.04
N SER A 12 8.82 -25.46 -27.17
CA SER A 12 10.14 -25.45 -27.79
C SER A 12 10.00 -25.32 -29.31
N PHE A 13 11.05 -24.88 -29.99
CA PHE A 13 11.06 -24.93 -31.44
C PHE A 13 11.43 -26.32 -31.96
N GLY A 14 10.62 -26.83 -32.88
CA GLY A 14 10.92 -28.00 -33.64
C GLY A 14 11.83 -27.72 -34.82
N ALA A 15 12.23 -28.74 -35.60
CA ALA A 15 13.17 -28.64 -36.67
C ALA A 15 12.72 -27.75 -37.87
N GLN A 16 11.40 -27.52 -38.00
CA GLN A 16 10.79 -26.70 -39.05
C GLN A 16 10.26 -25.36 -38.50
N ASN A 17 10.80 -24.90 -37.38
CA ASN A 17 10.34 -23.70 -36.66
C ASN A 17 8.88 -23.77 -36.13
N GLU A 18 8.28 -24.94 -36.09
CA GLU A 18 6.99 -25.18 -35.44
C GLU A 18 7.13 -25.21 -33.91
N VAL A 19 6.06 -24.86 -33.20
CA VAL A 19 6.00 -25.01 -31.75
C VAL A 19 5.72 -26.47 -31.40
N VAL A 20 6.65 -27.11 -30.72
CA VAL A 20 6.49 -28.47 -30.15
C VAL A 20 6.50 -28.39 -28.65
N TRP A 21 5.66 -29.20 -28.00
CA TRP A 21 5.61 -29.29 -26.55
C TRP A 21 6.51 -30.42 -26.06
N LYS A 22 7.47 -30.09 -25.24
CA LYS A 22 8.37 -31.07 -24.61
C LYS A 22 8.06 -31.18 -23.13
N PRO A 23 8.35 -32.33 -22.49
CA PRO A 23 8.30 -32.39 -21.03
C PRO A 23 9.13 -31.26 -20.41
N ALA A 24 8.55 -30.56 -19.47
CA ALA A 24 9.28 -29.53 -18.72
C ALA A 24 10.38 -30.17 -17.86
N ALA A 25 11.46 -29.43 -17.63
CA ALA A 25 12.52 -29.87 -16.74
C ALA A 25 11.97 -30.13 -15.33
N ASN A 26 12.36 -31.26 -14.74
CA ASN A 26 11.97 -31.60 -13.37
C ASN A 26 12.64 -30.71 -12.30
N GLU A 27 13.76 -30.10 -12.66
CA GLU A 27 14.52 -29.21 -11.80
C GLU A 27 14.81 -27.90 -12.54
N SER A 28 14.94 -26.81 -11.77
CA SER A 28 15.36 -25.53 -12.32
C SER A 28 16.78 -25.62 -12.89
N LEU A 29 16.97 -25.06 -14.09
CA LEU A 29 18.29 -24.89 -14.70
C LEU A 29 19.09 -23.76 -14.04
N ASP A 30 18.41 -22.85 -13.35
CA ASP A 30 19.02 -21.72 -12.64
C ASP A 30 18.30 -21.53 -11.30
N ARG A 31 18.96 -21.95 -10.22
CA ARG A 31 18.41 -21.87 -8.87
C ARG A 31 18.52 -20.47 -8.26
N ASP A 32 19.26 -19.59 -8.85
CA ASP A 32 19.29 -18.17 -8.43
C ASP A 32 18.04 -17.43 -8.90
N ILE A 33 17.39 -17.94 -9.97
CA ILE A 33 16.15 -17.39 -10.50
C ILE A 33 14.93 -18.12 -9.98
N LEU A 34 14.94 -19.46 -10.04
CA LEU A 34 13.79 -20.30 -9.66
C LEU A 34 14.21 -21.41 -8.72
N ARG A 35 13.77 -21.32 -7.47
CA ARG A 35 14.01 -22.33 -6.43
C ARG A 35 12.82 -23.27 -6.24
N PRO A 36 13.09 -24.51 -5.78
CA PRO A 36 12.02 -25.41 -5.41
C PRO A 36 11.27 -24.90 -4.16
N ALA A 37 10.02 -25.33 -3.98
CA ALA A 37 9.23 -24.97 -2.81
C ALA A 37 9.83 -25.43 -1.46
N THR A 38 10.73 -26.41 -1.51
CA THR A 38 11.48 -26.92 -0.33
C THR A 38 12.67 -26.05 0.07
N ASP A 39 13.13 -25.17 -0.82
CA ASP A 39 14.25 -24.24 -0.60
C ASP A 39 13.90 -22.89 -1.27
N PRO A 40 12.91 -22.13 -0.76
CA PRO A 40 12.46 -20.89 -1.37
C PRO A 40 13.40 -19.73 -1.06
N HIS A 41 13.42 -18.69 -1.91
CA HIS A 41 14.11 -17.43 -1.62
C HIS A 41 13.59 -16.74 -0.35
N SER A 42 12.31 -16.93 -0.03
CA SER A 42 11.67 -16.43 1.19
C SER A 42 10.65 -17.44 1.69
N VAL A 43 10.65 -17.68 3.00
CA VAL A 43 9.72 -18.63 3.65
C VAL A 43 8.28 -18.15 3.61
N THR A 44 8.09 -16.83 3.50
CA THR A 44 6.77 -16.18 3.46
C THR A 44 6.63 -15.38 2.17
N GLY A 45 5.38 -15.05 1.80
CA GLY A 45 5.10 -14.12 0.70
C GLY A 45 5.59 -12.70 1.02
N GLY A 46 5.69 -11.86 -0.03
CA GLY A 46 6.17 -10.47 0.09
C GLY A 46 5.18 -9.49 0.69
N LEU A 47 3.97 -9.94 1.08
CA LEU A 47 2.93 -9.12 1.69
C LEU A 47 2.67 -9.56 3.12
N LYS A 48 2.49 -8.59 4.02
CA LYS A 48 2.06 -8.81 5.39
C LYS A 48 0.84 -7.98 5.73
N MET A 49 -0.06 -8.56 6.52
CA MET A 49 -1.14 -7.82 7.17
C MET A 49 -0.56 -7.06 8.38
N LEU A 50 -1.00 -5.83 8.52
CA LEU A 50 -0.80 -5.02 9.71
C LEU A 50 -2.14 -4.79 10.41
N THR A 51 -2.13 -4.86 11.73
CA THR A 51 -3.31 -4.60 12.57
C THR A 51 -2.93 -3.76 13.77
N GLY A 52 -3.87 -2.99 14.30
CA GLY A 52 -3.63 -2.18 15.51
C GLY A 52 -4.63 -1.07 15.68
N SER A 53 -4.26 -0.04 16.42
CA SER A 53 -5.16 1.10 16.73
C SER A 53 -5.58 1.90 15.48
N LEU A 54 -4.86 1.78 14.37
CA LEU A 54 -5.24 2.39 13.10
C LEU A 54 -6.14 1.50 12.22
N GLY A 55 -6.48 0.29 12.69
CA GLY A 55 -7.27 -0.68 11.94
C GLY A 55 -6.44 -1.73 11.25
N LYS A 56 -6.85 -2.15 10.04
CA LYS A 56 -6.15 -3.13 9.22
C LYS A 56 -5.45 -2.45 8.04
N SER A 57 -4.33 -3.00 7.63
CA SER A 57 -3.54 -2.47 6.51
C SER A 57 -2.71 -3.60 5.89
N VAL A 58 -2.09 -3.33 4.77
CA VAL A 58 -1.15 -4.24 4.09
C VAL A 58 0.17 -3.52 3.87
N ILE A 59 1.27 -4.23 4.11
CA ILE A 59 2.61 -3.79 3.73
C ILE A 59 3.27 -4.80 2.80
N LYS A 60 3.96 -4.31 1.77
CA LYS A 60 4.86 -5.13 0.95
C LYS A 60 6.27 -5.04 1.55
N VAL A 61 6.81 -6.18 1.98
CA VAL A 61 8.12 -6.26 2.64
C VAL A 61 9.24 -6.77 1.73
N SER A 62 8.92 -7.39 0.58
CA SER A 62 9.89 -8.10 -0.25
C SER A 62 11.00 -7.22 -0.86
N ALA A 63 10.84 -5.90 -0.89
CA ALA A 63 11.84 -4.96 -1.39
C ALA A 63 12.27 -3.94 -0.33
N VAL A 64 11.71 -4.03 0.87
CA VAL A 64 12.11 -3.21 2.01
C VAL A 64 13.28 -3.88 2.72
N ASP A 65 14.33 -3.11 2.99
CA ASP A 65 15.45 -3.57 3.78
C ASP A 65 14.96 -4.08 5.16
N PRO A 66 15.37 -5.26 5.63
CA PRO A 66 15.00 -5.78 6.94
C PRO A 66 15.22 -4.80 8.10
N ASP A 67 16.27 -3.98 8.06
CA ASP A 67 16.57 -2.97 9.07
C ASP A 67 15.52 -1.83 9.10
N ARG A 68 14.68 -1.76 8.08
CA ARG A 68 13.58 -0.78 7.93
C ARG A 68 12.19 -1.39 8.11
N HIS A 69 12.11 -2.64 8.53
CA HIS A 69 10.82 -3.30 8.77
C HIS A 69 10.08 -2.74 9.99
N VAL A 70 10.78 -2.04 10.89
CA VAL A 70 10.19 -1.36 12.03
C VAL A 70 10.55 0.11 11.98
N VAL A 71 9.53 0.96 11.90
CA VAL A 71 9.68 2.42 11.90
C VAL A 71 8.78 3.01 12.97
N THR A 72 9.36 3.75 13.90
CA THR A 72 8.64 4.56 14.89
C THR A 72 9.11 6.00 14.74
N ALA A 73 8.19 6.90 14.40
CA ALA A 73 8.49 8.31 14.16
C ALA A 73 7.23 9.18 14.31
N PRO A 74 7.40 10.51 14.46
CA PRO A 74 6.29 11.44 14.45
C PRO A 74 5.55 11.43 13.11
N ALA A 75 4.23 11.54 13.17
CA ALA A 75 3.38 11.70 12.01
C ALA A 75 3.48 13.11 11.43
N LYS A 76 3.39 13.19 10.10
CA LYS A 76 3.10 14.41 9.34
C LYS A 76 1.93 14.11 8.42
N VAL A 77 0.82 14.83 8.61
CA VAL A 77 -0.50 14.48 8.04
C VAL A 77 -0.82 15.35 6.83
N PHE A 78 -1.26 14.71 5.76
CA PHE A 78 -1.60 15.35 4.48
C PHE A 78 -2.90 14.78 3.91
N ALA A 79 -3.63 15.59 3.19
CA ALA A 79 -4.83 15.17 2.47
C ALA A 79 -4.56 14.83 0.99
N SER A 80 -3.36 15.09 0.50
CA SER A 80 -3.01 14.85 -0.91
C SER A 80 -1.51 14.61 -1.11
N GLU A 81 -1.21 13.95 -2.23
CA GLU A 81 0.15 13.76 -2.72
C GLU A 81 0.85 15.09 -3.05
N ALA A 82 0.10 16.09 -3.52
CA ALA A 82 0.63 17.42 -3.81
C ALA A 82 1.16 18.11 -2.55
N GLU A 83 0.39 18.08 -1.47
CA GLU A 83 0.82 18.66 -0.18
C GLU A 83 2.11 18.02 0.35
N VAL A 84 2.29 16.71 0.16
CA VAL A 84 3.54 16.03 0.54
C VAL A 84 4.72 16.55 -0.29
N LYS A 85 4.53 16.74 -1.60
CA LYS A 85 5.57 17.27 -2.50
C LYS A 85 5.97 18.68 -2.12
N ASP A 86 5.00 19.52 -1.81
CA ASP A 86 5.25 20.90 -1.37
C ASP A 86 6.01 20.92 -0.03
N ALA A 87 5.56 20.11 0.94
CA ALA A 87 6.25 19.97 2.23
C ALA A 87 7.69 19.41 2.08
N PHE A 88 7.93 18.50 1.14
CA PHE A 88 9.26 18.03 0.83
C PHE A 88 10.14 19.13 0.22
N ALA A 89 9.61 19.90 -0.73
CA ALA A 89 10.32 21.00 -1.36
C ALA A 89 10.70 22.09 -0.35
N ASP A 90 9.83 22.35 0.62
CA ASP A 90 10.03 23.31 1.72
C ASP A 90 10.96 22.77 2.84
N GLY A 91 11.46 21.52 2.72
CA GLY A 91 12.33 20.90 3.71
C GLY A 91 11.66 20.48 5.02
N LEU A 92 10.33 20.52 5.09
CA LEU A 92 9.55 20.22 6.30
C LEU A 92 9.56 18.71 6.68
N LEU A 93 10.07 17.85 5.78
CA LEU A 93 10.18 16.41 5.98
C LEU A 93 11.60 15.94 6.28
N ASN A 94 12.61 16.83 6.40
CA ASN A 94 14.01 16.50 6.68
C ASN A 94 14.21 16.06 8.14
N GLN A 95 13.56 14.98 8.54
CA GLN A 95 13.60 14.40 9.87
C GLN A 95 13.07 12.97 9.84
N ASP A 96 13.20 12.25 10.96
CA ASP A 96 12.45 11.00 11.15
C ASP A 96 10.96 11.31 11.09
N VAL A 97 10.23 10.66 10.17
CA VAL A 97 8.84 10.98 9.90
C VAL A 97 8.03 9.80 9.36
N ILE A 98 6.82 9.65 9.83
CA ILE A 98 5.81 8.84 9.17
C ILE A 98 4.85 9.78 8.45
N VAL A 99 4.94 9.78 7.12
CA VAL A 99 4.04 10.56 6.26
C VAL A 99 2.68 9.86 6.23
N VAL A 100 1.65 10.55 6.69
CA VAL A 100 0.26 10.06 6.68
C VAL A 100 -0.49 10.77 5.58
N VAL A 101 -0.99 10.00 4.60
CA VAL A 101 -1.82 10.56 3.52
C VAL A 101 -3.20 9.91 3.59
N HIS A 102 -4.17 10.63 4.13
CA HIS A 102 -5.53 10.12 4.27
C HIS A 102 -6.46 10.59 3.15
N SER A 103 -7.71 10.10 3.16
CA SER A 103 -8.74 10.44 2.14
C SER A 103 -8.35 10.05 0.72
N GLN A 104 -7.61 8.96 0.58
CA GLN A 104 -7.23 8.38 -0.71
C GLN A 104 -7.90 7.01 -0.92
N GLY A 105 -8.76 6.57 0.00
CA GLY A 105 -9.45 5.29 -0.05
C GLY A 105 -10.49 5.17 -1.18
N PRO A 106 -11.15 4.00 -1.30
CA PRO A 106 -12.12 3.72 -2.36
C PRO A 106 -13.25 4.74 -2.45
N GLN A 107 -13.84 5.10 -1.30
CA GLN A 107 -14.97 6.03 -1.24
C GLN A 107 -14.53 7.49 -1.37
N ALA A 108 -13.40 7.84 -0.76
CA ALA A 108 -12.88 9.20 -0.75
C ALA A 108 -12.41 9.66 -2.13
N ASN A 109 -11.56 8.86 -2.79
CA ASN A 109 -10.84 9.26 -4.00
C ASN A 109 -10.66 8.14 -5.04
N GLY A 110 -11.24 6.96 -4.85
CA GLY A 110 -11.12 5.84 -5.78
C GLY A 110 -9.73 5.18 -5.77
N MET A 111 -8.97 5.31 -4.69
CA MET A 111 -7.64 4.74 -4.49
C MET A 111 -6.64 5.08 -5.60
N PRO A 112 -6.32 6.36 -5.83
CA PRO A 112 -5.31 6.73 -6.80
C PRO A 112 -3.94 6.13 -6.41
N GLU A 113 -3.09 5.95 -7.40
CA GLU A 113 -1.72 5.45 -7.20
C GLU A 113 -0.84 6.57 -6.64
N LEU A 114 -0.26 6.37 -5.45
CA LEU A 114 0.60 7.35 -4.76
C LEU A 114 2.10 7.11 -5.03
N HIS A 115 2.46 6.48 -6.14
CA HIS A 115 3.84 6.07 -6.43
C HIS A 115 4.84 7.23 -6.53
N SER A 116 4.40 8.43 -6.85
CA SER A 116 5.28 9.59 -6.98
C SER A 116 5.85 10.07 -5.64
N LEU A 117 5.31 9.59 -4.51
CA LEU A 117 5.89 9.85 -3.18
C LEU A 117 7.14 9.01 -2.90
N THR A 118 7.28 7.85 -3.53
CA THR A 118 8.38 6.92 -3.24
C THR A 118 9.77 7.53 -3.47
N PRO A 119 10.04 8.22 -4.61
CA PRO A 119 11.35 8.85 -4.81
C PRO A 119 11.70 9.85 -3.71
N LEU A 120 10.74 10.68 -3.30
CA LEU A 120 10.95 11.71 -2.29
C LEU A 120 11.28 11.07 -0.93
N LEU A 121 10.49 10.09 -0.52
CA LEU A 121 10.70 9.37 0.73
C LEU A 121 12.00 8.54 0.71
N SER A 122 12.40 8.02 -0.45
CA SER A 122 13.70 7.33 -0.60
C SER A 122 14.87 8.28 -0.40
N ILE A 123 14.79 9.53 -0.89
CA ILE A 123 15.83 10.54 -0.66
C ILE A 123 16.00 10.81 0.83
N LEU A 124 14.90 10.96 1.59
CA LEU A 124 14.97 11.15 3.03
C LEU A 124 15.61 9.95 3.74
N GLN A 125 15.31 8.73 3.29
CA GLN A 125 15.95 7.52 3.82
C GLN A 125 17.46 7.47 3.51
N GLU A 126 17.88 7.90 2.32
CA GLU A 126 19.29 7.98 1.94
C GLU A 126 20.04 9.04 2.74
N GLN A 127 19.36 10.07 3.22
CA GLN A 127 19.87 11.07 4.16
C GLN A 127 19.99 10.56 5.59
N GLY A 128 19.54 9.32 5.87
CA GLY A 128 19.65 8.66 7.17
C GLY A 128 18.40 8.77 8.05
N HIS A 129 17.30 9.34 7.53
CA HIS A 129 16.06 9.47 8.30
C HIS A 129 15.26 8.15 8.31
N LYS A 130 14.56 7.90 9.41
CA LYS A 130 13.57 6.83 9.54
C LYS A 130 12.26 7.30 8.93
N VAL A 131 11.91 6.76 7.77
CA VAL A 131 10.76 7.22 6.99
C VAL A 131 9.83 6.07 6.65
N ALA A 132 8.53 6.28 6.81
CA ALA A 132 7.49 5.38 6.35
C ALA A 132 6.27 6.14 5.81
N LEU A 133 5.41 5.45 5.08
CA LEU A 133 4.13 5.96 4.60
C LEU A 133 2.98 5.20 5.28
N VAL A 134 1.93 5.91 5.66
CA VAL A 134 0.65 5.33 6.12
C VAL A 134 -0.47 5.96 5.31
N THR A 135 -1.31 5.16 4.65
CA THR A 135 -2.39 5.69 3.82
C THR A 135 -3.57 4.72 3.70
N ASP A 136 -4.77 5.27 3.61
CA ASP A 136 -5.98 4.54 3.20
C ASP A 136 -6.06 4.34 1.67
N GLY A 137 -5.16 4.99 0.92
CA GLY A 137 -4.94 4.79 -0.50
C GLY A 137 -4.06 3.58 -0.82
N ARG A 138 -3.49 3.59 -2.02
CA ARG A 138 -2.60 2.53 -2.50
C ARG A 138 -1.28 3.09 -3.03
N MET A 139 -0.27 2.24 -3.05
CA MET A 139 1.01 2.50 -3.68
C MET A 139 1.49 1.23 -4.39
N SER A 140 2.14 1.39 -5.55
CA SER A 140 2.69 0.26 -6.29
C SER A 140 3.70 -0.52 -5.47
N GLY A 141 3.56 -1.84 -5.52
CA GLY A 141 4.53 -2.74 -4.92
C GLY A 141 5.91 -2.73 -5.57
N ALA A 142 6.07 -2.17 -6.78
CA ALA A 142 7.36 -2.06 -7.44
C ALA A 142 8.27 -1.00 -6.80
N SER A 143 7.71 -0.04 -6.07
CA SER A 143 8.41 1.07 -5.44
C SER A 143 8.95 0.76 -4.04
N GLY A 144 9.00 -0.50 -3.63
CA GLY A 144 9.00 -1.00 -2.28
C GLY A 144 10.23 -0.78 -1.40
N LYS A 145 11.09 0.22 -1.63
CA LYS A 145 12.22 0.51 -0.71
C LYS A 145 11.77 1.21 0.57
N VAL A 146 10.66 1.95 0.52
CA VAL A 146 10.10 2.67 1.65
C VAL A 146 9.01 1.82 2.30
N PRO A 147 9.07 1.57 3.62
CA PRO A 147 7.97 0.89 4.32
C PRO A 147 6.67 1.68 4.15
N ALA A 148 5.62 1.01 3.67
CA ALA A 148 4.34 1.65 3.44
C ALA A 148 3.17 0.78 3.91
N ALA A 149 2.45 1.25 4.92
CA ALA A 149 1.16 0.70 5.31
C ALA A 149 0.09 1.30 4.39
N ILE A 150 -0.41 0.50 3.47
CA ILE A 150 -1.40 0.90 2.46
C ILE A 150 -2.74 0.23 2.71
N HIS A 151 -3.81 0.73 2.08
CA HIS A 151 -5.16 0.21 2.24
C HIS A 151 -5.63 0.22 3.71
N VAL A 152 -5.25 1.24 4.49
CA VAL A 152 -5.71 1.35 5.89
C VAL A 152 -7.24 1.37 5.90
N CYS A 153 -7.80 0.43 6.64
CA CYS A 153 -9.24 0.22 6.72
C CYS A 153 -9.69 0.12 8.19
N PRO A 154 -10.77 0.86 8.56
CA PRO A 154 -11.62 1.72 7.73
C PRO A 154 -10.88 2.95 7.18
N GLU A 155 -11.25 3.39 5.96
CA GLU A 155 -10.70 4.62 5.38
C GLU A 155 -11.20 5.88 6.12
N ALA A 156 -10.53 7.00 5.94
CA ALA A 156 -10.81 8.24 6.66
C ALA A 156 -12.27 8.70 6.53
N VAL A 157 -12.83 8.70 5.31
CA VAL A 157 -14.23 9.12 5.07
C VAL A 157 -15.27 8.15 5.64
N ALA A 158 -14.89 6.91 5.89
CA ALA A 158 -15.73 5.92 6.57
C ALA A 158 -15.58 5.98 8.11
N GLY A 159 -14.95 7.01 8.63
CA GLY A 159 -14.73 7.20 10.07
C GLY A 159 -13.53 6.44 10.63
N GLY A 160 -12.62 5.99 9.78
CA GLY A 160 -11.41 5.28 10.19
C GLY A 160 -10.50 6.12 11.09
N ALA A 161 -9.79 5.44 11.98
CA ALA A 161 -8.88 6.04 12.95
C ALA A 161 -7.79 6.92 12.30
N ILE A 162 -7.41 6.62 11.06
CA ILE A 162 -6.46 7.41 10.28
C ILE A 162 -6.87 8.88 10.15
N ALA A 163 -8.18 9.18 10.14
CA ALA A 163 -8.69 10.55 10.09
C ALA A 163 -8.43 11.36 11.36
N LYS A 164 -8.13 10.69 12.46
CA LYS A 164 -7.94 11.33 13.78
C LYS A 164 -6.47 11.60 14.11
N ILE A 165 -5.55 11.15 13.26
CA ILE A 165 -4.11 11.38 13.44
C ILE A 165 -3.81 12.87 13.26
N LYS A 166 -2.89 13.38 14.07
CA LYS A 166 -2.40 14.76 14.02
C LYS A 166 -0.90 14.80 13.83
N ASP A 167 -0.40 15.91 13.32
CA ASP A 167 1.04 16.17 13.26
C ASP A 167 1.67 15.97 14.64
N GLY A 168 2.76 15.23 14.67
CA GLY A 168 3.52 14.95 15.88
C GLY A 168 3.06 13.69 16.65
N ASP A 169 1.94 13.07 16.31
CA ASP A 169 1.57 11.79 16.89
C ASP A 169 2.62 10.72 16.58
N ILE A 170 3.06 9.97 17.57
CA ILE A 170 4.05 8.91 17.37
C ILE A 170 3.35 7.68 16.80
N ILE A 171 3.72 7.30 15.59
CA ILE A 171 3.23 6.08 14.94
C ILE A 171 4.33 5.03 14.94
N THR A 172 3.93 3.78 15.18
CA THR A 172 4.78 2.61 14.99
C THR A 172 4.20 1.75 13.88
N LEU A 173 5.00 1.55 12.83
CA LEU A 173 4.79 0.58 11.78
C LEU A 173 5.79 -0.56 12.01
N ASP A 174 5.30 -1.73 12.38
CA ASP A 174 6.13 -2.91 12.64
C ASP A 174 5.71 -4.05 11.70
N ALA A 175 6.46 -4.21 10.63
CA ALA A 175 6.25 -5.29 9.67
C ALA A 175 6.76 -6.65 10.18
N VAL A 176 7.53 -6.70 11.27
CA VAL A 176 7.99 -7.96 11.85
C VAL A 176 6.86 -8.60 12.65
N SER A 177 6.26 -7.86 13.57
CA SER A 177 5.13 -8.33 14.39
C SER A 177 3.76 -8.20 13.69
N GLY A 178 3.67 -7.41 12.61
CA GLY A 178 2.41 -7.14 11.91
C GLY A 178 1.55 -6.10 12.63
N GLN A 179 2.17 -5.10 13.28
CA GLN A 179 1.47 -4.07 14.03
C GLN A 179 1.53 -2.71 13.33
N LEU A 180 0.41 -1.97 13.42
CA LEU A 180 0.30 -0.57 13.01
C LEU A 180 -0.46 0.19 14.11
N GLY A 181 0.26 0.99 14.88
CA GLY A 181 -0.31 1.68 16.03
C GLY A 181 0.11 3.14 16.12
N VAL A 182 -0.64 3.91 16.89
CA VAL A 182 -0.32 5.28 17.26
C VAL A 182 -0.37 5.42 18.78
N ASP A 183 0.59 6.14 19.33
CA ASP A 183 0.64 6.47 20.76
C ASP A 183 -0.18 7.74 21.01
N ALA A 184 -1.49 7.59 20.89
CA ALA A 184 -2.48 8.64 21.17
C ALA A 184 -3.85 8.03 21.48
N ASP A 185 -4.60 8.68 22.36
CA ASP A 185 -6.00 8.32 22.61
C ASP A 185 -6.89 8.84 21.46
N LEU A 186 -7.08 8.00 20.44
CA LEU A 186 -7.90 8.32 19.29
C LEU A 186 -9.41 8.31 19.62
N ASP A 187 -9.83 7.62 20.68
CA ASP A 187 -11.23 7.58 21.07
C ASP A 187 -11.68 8.90 21.68
N ALA A 188 -10.78 9.59 22.37
CA ALA A 188 -11.01 10.93 22.89
C ALA A 188 -11.06 12.02 21.79
N ARG A 189 -10.67 11.71 20.55
CA ARG A 189 -10.67 12.67 19.44
C ARG A 189 -11.94 12.57 18.61
N ALA A 190 -12.60 13.70 18.40
CA ALA A 190 -13.67 13.80 17.42
C ALA A 190 -13.14 13.55 16.01
N LEU A 191 -13.95 12.94 15.16
CA LEU A 191 -13.66 12.89 13.72
C LEU A 191 -13.64 14.32 13.18
N PRO A 192 -12.58 14.72 12.46
CA PRO A 192 -12.60 16.01 11.79
C PRO A 192 -13.72 16.02 10.72
N PRO A 193 -14.29 17.19 10.41
CA PRO A 193 -15.20 17.28 9.28
C PRO A 193 -14.44 16.85 8.03
N MET A 194 -14.78 15.67 7.52
CA MET A 194 -14.23 15.17 6.27
C MET A 194 -14.94 15.93 5.17
N SER A 195 -14.37 17.06 4.76
CA SER A 195 -14.83 17.74 3.55
C SER A 195 -14.63 16.75 2.41
N ASN A 196 -15.73 16.28 1.83
CA ASN A 196 -15.66 15.79 0.47
C ASN A 196 -14.90 16.87 -0.29
N ARG A 197 -13.69 16.55 -0.76
CA ARG A 197 -12.86 17.51 -1.49
C ARG A 197 -13.75 18.34 -2.39
N GLU A 198 -13.60 19.67 -2.33
CA GLU A 198 -14.25 20.61 -3.22
C GLU A 198 -14.42 19.95 -4.59
N PRO A 199 -15.60 20.03 -5.22
CA PRO A 199 -15.78 19.49 -6.56
C PRO A 199 -14.70 20.13 -7.43
N GLN A 200 -13.67 19.35 -7.79
CA GLN A 200 -12.80 19.81 -8.85
C GLN A 200 -13.70 20.16 -10.02
N GLU A 201 -13.48 21.29 -10.66
CA GLU A 201 -14.23 21.77 -11.83
C GLU A 201 -14.07 20.84 -13.04
N SER A 202 -14.24 19.54 -12.82
CA SER A 202 -14.15 18.51 -13.86
C SER A 202 -15.41 17.67 -13.86
N PHE A 203 -15.91 17.34 -15.04
CA PHE A 203 -17.10 16.50 -15.23
C PHE A 203 -16.98 15.11 -14.58
N GLY A 204 -15.78 14.53 -14.51
CA GLY A 204 -15.61 13.17 -14.06
C GLY A 204 -15.95 12.96 -12.59
N ARG A 205 -15.59 13.89 -11.73
CA ARG A 205 -15.79 13.72 -10.29
C ARG A 205 -17.27 13.78 -9.87
N PRO A 206 -18.08 14.72 -10.31
CA PRO A 206 -19.54 14.71 -10.09
C PRO A 206 -20.23 13.50 -10.75
N LEU A 207 -19.85 13.16 -11.97
CA LEU A 207 -20.44 12.04 -12.71
C LEU A 207 -20.32 10.71 -11.95
N PHE A 208 -19.18 10.46 -11.34
CA PHE A 208 -18.91 9.22 -10.59
C PHE A 208 -19.17 9.33 -9.08
N ALA A 209 -19.75 10.42 -8.59
CA ALA A 209 -20.00 10.62 -7.16
C ALA A 209 -20.87 9.52 -6.54
N SER A 210 -21.93 9.11 -7.23
CA SER A 210 -22.83 8.05 -6.77
C SER A 210 -22.15 6.67 -6.70
N LEU A 211 -21.18 6.42 -7.58
CA LEU A 211 -20.41 5.18 -7.59
C LEU A 211 -19.40 5.15 -6.43
N ARG A 212 -18.73 6.28 -6.15
CA ARG A 212 -17.82 6.36 -4.99
C ARG A 212 -18.53 6.05 -3.68
N GLY A 213 -19.71 6.63 -3.47
CA GLY A 213 -20.52 6.37 -2.26
C GLY A 213 -20.95 4.90 -2.09
N LYS A 214 -20.86 4.09 -3.16
CA LYS A 214 -21.17 2.66 -3.15
C LYS A 214 -19.92 1.77 -3.17
N ALA A 215 -18.73 2.34 -3.16
CA ALA A 215 -17.51 1.56 -3.14
C ALA A 215 -17.40 0.78 -1.84
N ALA A 216 -17.07 -0.50 -1.95
CA ALA A 216 -16.80 -1.35 -0.81
C ALA A 216 -15.49 -0.92 -0.11
N PRO A 217 -15.30 -1.22 1.18
CA PRO A 217 -14.03 -1.02 1.86
C PRO A 217 -12.87 -1.73 1.13
N ALA A 218 -11.64 -1.23 1.30
CA ALA A 218 -10.45 -1.81 0.70
C ALA A 218 -10.28 -3.29 1.05
N GLU A 219 -10.56 -3.70 2.29
CA GLU A 219 -10.51 -5.10 2.74
C GLU A 219 -11.52 -6.02 2.04
N GLN A 220 -12.54 -5.46 1.39
CA GLN A 220 -13.53 -6.18 0.58
C GLN A 220 -13.27 -6.02 -0.92
N GLY A 221 -12.11 -5.48 -1.29
CA GLY A 221 -11.68 -5.33 -2.67
C GLY A 221 -11.96 -3.97 -3.31
N GLY A 222 -12.57 -3.02 -2.58
CA GLY A 222 -12.79 -1.64 -3.05
C GLY A 222 -13.69 -1.51 -4.30
N GLY A 223 -14.35 -2.59 -4.70
CA GLY A 223 -15.18 -2.62 -5.90
C GLY A 223 -16.51 -1.91 -5.71
N VAL A 224 -17.09 -1.45 -6.83
CA VAL A 224 -18.45 -0.95 -6.84
C VAL A 224 -19.36 -2.07 -7.32
N ASN A 225 -20.12 -2.67 -6.41
CA ASN A 225 -21.14 -3.65 -6.76
C ASN A 225 -22.52 -3.01 -6.65
N PRO A 226 -23.16 -2.66 -7.78
CA PRO A 226 -24.48 -2.04 -7.78
C PRO A 226 -25.58 -2.95 -7.20
N LEU A 227 -25.31 -4.26 -7.06
CA LEU A 227 -26.28 -5.26 -6.60
C LEU A 227 -26.15 -5.59 -5.10
N MET A 228 -25.13 -5.09 -4.40
CA MET A 228 -24.95 -5.37 -2.97
C MET A 228 -25.92 -4.63 -2.03
N ASN A 229 -26.78 -3.79 -2.56
CA ASN A 229 -27.79 -3.03 -1.80
C ASN A 229 -29.23 -3.24 -2.32
N LEU A 230 -29.51 -4.40 -2.91
CA LEU A 230 -30.87 -4.85 -3.25
C LEU A 230 -31.33 -5.94 -2.28
#